data_06b723d397185cb7dca92e2f20b6f04a
#
_entry.id   06b723d397185cb7dca92e2f20b6f04a
#
_cell.length_a   1.000
_cell.length_b   1.000
_cell.length_c   1.000
_cell.angle_alpha   90.00
_cell.angle_beta   90.00
_cell.angle_gamma   90.00
#
_symmetry.space_group_name_H-M   'P 1'
#
loop_
_entity.id
_entity.type
_entity.pdbx_description
1 polymer ?
#
loop_
_entity_poly.entity_id
_entity_poly.type
_entity_poly.pdbx_seq_one_letter_code
_entity_poly.pdbx_strand_id
1 'polypeptide(L)'
;MEDRIQRAVELFRQGYNCSQSVCAAFADEYGYTFEQALRMSASFGGGIGRMRMTCGAACGMFILAGLETGCVEGKDREGKEANYRLVQQLSLIHISEPTRHAQI
;
A
#
# COMPACT_ATOMS: atom_id res chain seq x y z
N MET A 1 -11.60 5.84 -10.37
CA MET A 1 -11.05 4.65 -9.66
C MET A 1 -10.47 3.62 -10.61
N GLU A 2 -11.19 3.25 -11.65
CA GLU A 2 -10.67 2.29 -12.63
C GLU A 2 -9.40 2.78 -13.32
N ASP A 3 -9.33 4.07 -13.63
CA ASP A 3 -8.13 4.63 -14.28
C ASP A 3 -6.90 4.46 -13.41
N ARG A 4 -7.07 4.54 -12.09
CA ARG A 4 -5.95 4.38 -11.17
C ARG A 4 -5.55 2.93 -11.01
N ILE A 5 -6.51 2.02 -11.07
CA ILE A 5 -6.21 0.59 -11.07
C ILE A 5 -5.44 0.23 -12.33
N GLN A 6 -5.86 0.75 -13.48
CA GLN A 6 -5.15 0.55 -14.73
C GLN A 6 -3.73 1.12 -14.64
N ARG A 7 -3.58 2.30 -14.04
CA ARG A 7 -2.27 2.90 -13.87
C ARG A 7 -1.37 2.03 -13.01
N ALA A 8 -1.90 1.44 -11.94
CA ALA A 8 -1.11 0.54 -11.11
C ALA A 8 -0.63 -0.68 -11.91
N VAL A 9 -1.51 -1.25 -12.72
CA VAL A 9 -1.15 -2.39 -13.56
C VAL A 9 -0.05 -2.01 -14.56
N GLU A 10 -0.17 -0.85 -15.19
CA GLU A 10 0.82 -0.37 -16.13
C GLU A 10 2.17 -0.11 -15.48
N LEU A 11 2.18 0.46 -14.28
CA LEU A 11 3.41 0.69 -13.54
C LEU A 11 4.11 -0.63 -13.22
N PHE A 12 3.34 -1.63 -12.82
CA PHE A 12 3.90 -2.95 -12.58
C PHE A 12 4.54 -3.53 -13.83
N ARG A 13 3.90 -3.37 -14.98
CA ARG A 13 4.43 -3.82 -16.26
C ARG A 13 5.70 -3.08 -16.66
N GLN A 14 5.85 -1.84 -16.21
CA GLN A 14 7.04 -1.04 -16.49
C GLN A 14 8.23 -1.40 -15.61
N GLY A 15 8.05 -2.30 -14.65
CA GLY A 15 9.13 -2.78 -13.81
C GLY A 15 9.10 -2.31 -12.36
N TYR A 16 8.14 -1.47 -11.98
CA TYR A 16 8.02 -1.08 -10.58
C TYR A 16 7.49 -2.25 -9.75
N ASN A 17 7.91 -2.33 -8.49
CA ASN A 17 7.43 -3.44 -7.66
C ASN A 17 5.96 -3.24 -7.27
N CYS A 18 5.35 -4.26 -6.65
CA CYS A 18 3.93 -4.24 -6.32
C CYS A 18 3.56 -3.05 -5.43
N SER A 19 4.36 -2.79 -4.40
CA SER A 19 4.09 -1.70 -3.49
C SER A 19 4.20 -0.33 -4.18
N GLN A 20 5.23 -0.15 -4.99
CA GLN A 20 5.41 1.09 -5.74
C GLN A 20 4.27 1.33 -6.72
N SER A 21 3.84 0.28 -7.40
CA SER A 21 2.77 0.38 -8.39
C SER A 21 1.47 0.85 -7.75
N VAL A 22 1.11 0.29 -6.61
CA VAL A 22 -0.10 0.67 -5.90
C VAL A 22 0.03 2.07 -5.31
N CYS A 23 1.11 2.33 -4.60
CA CYS A 23 1.30 3.61 -3.92
C CYS A 23 1.36 4.77 -4.91
N ALA A 24 2.15 4.63 -5.97
CA ALA A 24 2.32 5.71 -6.94
C ALA A 24 1.06 6.00 -7.75
N ALA A 25 0.20 5.00 -7.93
CA ALA A 25 -1.04 5.19 -8.68
C ALA A 25 -2.03 6.11 -7.96
N PHE A 26 -1.93 6.25 -6.65
CA PHE A 26 -2.88 7.01 -5.84
C PHE A 26 -2.28 8.19 -5.08
N ALA A 27 -0.95 8.28 -5.01
CA ALA A 27 -0.29 9.23 -4.10
C ALA A 27 -0.58 10.69 -4.41
N ASP A 28 -0.86 11.03 -5.65
CA ASP A 28 -1.18 12.41 -6.04
C ASP A 28 -2.46 12.91 -5.38
N GLU A 29 -3.38 12.01 -5.03
CA GLU A 29 -4.59 12.39 -4.30
C GLU A 29 -4.28 12.90 -2.90
N TYR A 30 -3.10 12.58 -2.38
CA TYR A 30 -2.66 12.97 -1.04
C TYR A 30 -1.55 14.02 -1.08
N GLY A 31 -1.30 14.59 -2.25
CA GLY A 31 -0.35 15.68 -2.39
C GLY A 31 1.11 15.26 -2.53
N TYR A 32 1.38 14.01 -2.84
CA TYR A 32 2.74 13.51 -3.04
C TYR A 32 3.07 13.39 -4.52
N THR A 33 4.34 13.65 -4.86
CA THR A 33 4.81 13.49 -6.22
C THR A 33 5.01 12.00 -6.54
N PHE A 34 5.11 11.70 -7.82
CA PHE A 34 5.38 10.34 -8.27
C PHE A 34 6.69 9.81 -7.68
N GLU A 35 7.76 10.61 -7.70
CA GLU A 35 9.04 10.21 -7.15
C GLU A 35 8.97 9.95 -5.65
N GLN A 36 8.28 10.82 -4.91
CA GLN A 36 8.10 10.63 -3.47
C GLN A 36 7.38 9.31 -3.18
N ALA A 37 6.34 9.02 -3.94
CA ALA A 37 5.59 7.77 -3.76
C ALA A 37 6.46 6.55 -4.04
N LEU A 38 7.28 6.61 -5.07
CA LEU A 38 8.19 5.51 -5.40
C LEU A 38 9.19 5.26 -4.28
N ARG A 39 9.74 6.32 -3.70
CA ARG A 39 10.70 6.18 -2.60
C ARG A 39 10.06 5.64 -1.33
N MET A 40 8.87 6.14 -1.00
CA MET A 40 8.16 5.71 0.22
C MET A 40 7.82 4.21 0.20
N SER A 41 7.59 3.67 -0.97
CA SER A 41 7.10 2.30 -1.09
C SER A 41 8.14 1.31 -1.60
N ALA A 42 9.32 1.78 -1.94
CA ALA A 42 10.34 0.93 -2.58
C ALA A 42 10.73 -0.30 -1.77
N SER A 43 10.83 -0.16 -0.45
CA SER A 43 11.30 -1.23 0.43
C SER A 43 10.30 -2.34 0.66
N PHE A 44 9.04 -2.14 0.29
CA PHE A 44 7.97 -3.09 0.59
C PHE A 44 7.71 -4.09 -0.54
N GLY A 45 8.41 -3.98 -1.64
CA GLY A 45 8.24 -4.90 -2.75
C GLY A 45 8.66 -6.33 -2.39
N GLY A 46 7.97 -7.31 -2.96
CA GLY A 46 8.27 -8.72 -2.68
C GLY A 46 8.03 -9.14 -1.25
N GLY A 47 7.11 -8.47 -0.57
CA GLY A 47 6.78 -8.78 0.80
C GLY A 47 7.82 -8.26 1.78
N ILE A 48 8.09 -6.97 1.70
CA ILE A 48 9.08 -6.24 2.52
C ILE A 48 10.50 -6.73 2.20
N GLY A 49 11.10 -6.07 1.21
CA GLY A 49 12.46 -6.40 0.79
C GLY A 49 12.64 -7.84 0.34
N ARG A 50 11.62 -8.42 -0.29
CA ARG A 50 11.58 -9.80 -0.78
C ARG A 50 11.60 -10.87 0.31
N MET A 51 11.34 -10.48 1.55
CA MET A 51 11.28 -11.45 2.65
C MET A 51 9.97 -12.22 2.70
N ARG A 52 9.02 -11.87 1.84
CA ARG A 52 7.73 -12.54 1.72
C ARG A 52 6.92 -12.59 3.01
N MET A 53 7.03 -11.53 3.81
CA MET A 53 6.31 -11.42 5.07
C MET A 53 4.87 -10.95 4.85
N THR A 54 4.67 -10.05 3.87
CA THR A 54 3.36 -9.50 3.55
C THR A 54 3.36 -9.13 2.07
N CYS A 55 2.21 -9.23 1.42
CA CYS A 55 2.11 -8.86 0.01
C CYS A 55 2.50 -7.40 -0.22
N GLY A 56 3.36 -7.15 -1.21
CA GLY A 56 3.79 -5.81 -1.55
C GLY A 56 2.65 -4.88 -1.92
N ALA A 57 1.64 -5.39 -2.63
CA ALA A 57 0.47 -4.60 -2.97
C ALA A 57 -0.30 -4.19 -1.72
N ALA A 58 -0.42 -5.10 -0.75
CA ALA A 58 -1.06 -4.78 0.53
C ALA A 58 -0.28 -3.71 1.28
N CYS A 59 1.06 -3.78 1.25
CA CYS A 59 1.89 -2.74 1.87
C CYS A 59 1.65 -1.38 1.23
N GLY A 60 1.52 -1.32 -0.09
CA GLY A 60 1.16 -0.08 -0.78
C GLY A 60 -0.17 0.46 -0.32
N MET A 61 -1.17 -0.40 -0.15
CA MET A 61 -2.46 -0.01 0.37
C MET A 61 -2.37 0.48 1.82
N PHE A 62 -1.52 -0.11 2.64
CA PHE A 62 -1.32 0.32 4.03
C PHE A 62 -0.71 1.71 4.09
N ILE A 63 0.21 2.03 3.19
CA ILE A 63 0.77 3.37 3.11
C ILE A 63 -0.34 4.37 2.77
N LEU A 64 -1.18 4.05 1.80
CA LEU A 64 -2.30 4.91 1.43
C LEU A 64 -3.32 5.03 2.57
N ALA A 65 -3.57 3.95 3.30
CA ALA A 65 -4.43 3.97 4.47
C ALA A 65 -3.90 4.92 5.54
N GLY A 66 -2.58 4.95 5.74
CA GLY A 66 -1.96 5.88 6.65
C GLY A 66 -2.12 7.32 6.22
N LEU A 67 -2.03 7.59 4.93
CA LEU A 67 -2.26 8.94 4.41
C LEU A 67 -3.71 9.37 4.56
N GLU A 68 -4.64 8.44 4.49
CA GLU A 68 -6.08 8.73 4.61
C GLU A 68 -6.50 8.90 6.07
N THR A 69 -6.07 8.00 6.96
CA THR A 69 -6.60 7.92 8.33
C THR A 69 -5.54 8.00 9.41
N GLY A 70 -4.25 8.08 9.05
CA GLY A 70 -3.18 8.11 10.05
C GLY A 70 -3.18 9.38 10.85
N CYS A 71 -2.89 9.26 12.15
CA CYS A 71 -2.76 10.42 13.03
C CYS A 71 -1.32 10.92 13.04
N VAL A 72 -1.16 12.20 13.33
CA VAL A 72 0.17 12.82 13.45
C VAL A 72 0.54 13.13 14.89
N GLU A 73 -0.38 12.94 15.81
CA GLU A 73 -0.12 13.17 17.24
C GLU A 73 0.04 11.84 17.95
N GLY A 74 1.11 11.70 18.72
CA GLY A 74 1.42 10.44 19.38
C GLY A 74 0.39 9.98 20.38
N LYS A 75 -0.39 10.90 20.94
CA LYS A 75 -1.39 10.57 21.96
C LYS A 75 -2.82 10.46 21.42
N ASP A 76 -3.00 10.59 20.10
CA ASP A 76 -4.31 10.50 19.47
C ASP A 76 -4.73 9.02 19.38
N ARG A 77 -5.33 8.52 20.44
CA ARG A 77 -5.75 7.12 20.51
C ARG A 77 -6.83 6.79 19.50
N GLU A 78 -7.82 7.67 19.35
CA GLU A 78 -8.91 7.44 18.40
C GLU A 78 -8.42 7.39 16.96
N GLY A 79 -7.50 8.29 16.62
CA GLY A 79 -6.91 8.31 15.29
C GLY A 79 -6.13 7.03 15.00
N LYS A 80 -5.36 6.54 15.98
CA LYS A 80 -4.63 5.29 15.82
C LYS A 80 -5.57 4.12 15.65
N GLU A 81 -6.65 4.06 16.43
CA GLU A 81 -7.61 2.97 16.33
C GLU A 81 -8.31 2.97 14.97
N ALA A 82 -8.66 4.14 14.45
CA ALA A 82 -9.29 4.25 13.13
C ALA A 82 -8.35 3.72 12.04
N ASN A 83 -7.09 4.12 12.09
CA ASN A 83 -6.09 3.66 11.13
C ASN A 83 -5.88 2.14 11.22
N TYR A 84 -5.70 1.64 12.43
CA TYR A 84 -5.46 0.21 12.63
C TYR A 84 -6.65 -0.63 12.21
N ARG A 85 -7.86 -0.13 12.43
CA ARG A 85 -9.07 -0.84 11.99
C ARG A 85 -9.12 -0.96 10.48
N LEU A 86 -8.80 0.12 9.78
CA LEU A 86 -8.75 0.09 8.31
C LEU A 86 -7.69 -0.89 7.82
N VAL A 87 -6.50 -0.86 8.40
CA VAL A 87 -5.41 -1.77 8.03
C VAL A 87 -5.82 -3.22 8.27
N GLN A 88 -6.49 -3.50 9.39
CA GLN A 88 -6.96 -4.85 9.70
C GLN A 88 -8.00 -5.33 8.70
N GLN A 89 -8.90 -4.46 8.27
CA GLN A 89 -9.88 -4.80 7.25
C GLN A 89 -9.21 -5.13 5.92
N LEU A 90 -8.21 -4.36 5.54
CA LEU A 90 -7.45 -4.62 4.32
C LEU A 90 -6.69 -5.94 4.41
N SER A 91 -6.12 -6.23 5.58
CA SER A 91 -5.42 -7.48 5.82
C SER A 91 -6.34 -8.69 5.71
N LEU A 92 -7.55 -8.60 6.25
CA LEU A 92 -8.52 -9.68 6.20
C LEU A 92 -8.95 -9.98 4.76
N ILE A 93 -9.19 -8.94 3.99
CA ILE A 93 -9.54 -9.10 2.58
C ILE A 93 -8.42 -9.84 1.85
N HIS A 94 -7.18 -9.49 2.15
CA HIS A 94 -6.03 -10.10 1.51
C HIS A 94 -5.83 -11.55 1.95
N ILE A 95 -5.97 -11.83 3.24
CA ILE A 95 -5.78 -13.17 3.80
C ILE A 95 -6.84 -14.14 3.29
N SER A 96 -8.06 -13.66 3.02
CA SER A 96 -9.14 -14.53 2.55
C SER A 96 -8.90 -15.11 1.15
N GLU A 97 -7.85 -14.68 0.47
CA GLU A 97 -7.49 -15.22 -0.84
C GLU A 97 -6.15 -15.95 -0.75
N PRO A 98 -6.17 -17.24 -0.36
CA PRO A 98 -4.94 -17.97 -0.06
C PRO A 98 -3.96 -18.10 -1.22
N THR A 99 -4.45 -18.06 -2.45
CA THR A 99 -3.58 -18.15 -3.62
C THR A 99 -2.63 -16.96 -3.76
N ARG A 100 -2.95 -15.83 -3.14
CA ARG A 100 -2.10 -14.65 -3.20
C ARG A 100 -0.78 -14.83 -2.49
N HIS A 101 -0.76 -15.64 -1.46
CA HIS A 101 0.48 -15.88 -0.71
C HIS A 101 1.53 -16.57 -1.56
N ALA A 102 1.11 -17.39 -2.50
CA ALA A 102 2.03 -18.08 -3.39
C ALA A 102 2.65 -17.15 -4.43
N GLN A 103 2.06 -15.98 -4.66
CA GLN A 103 2.50 -15.04 -5.68
C GLN A 103 3.45 -13.96 -5.14
N ILE A 104 3.55 -13.88 -3.86
CA ILE A 104 4.41 -12.90 -3.21
C ILE A 104 5.85 -13.37 -3.19
#